data_a7cd2a9b7a43e2144b4416c73b13cf39
#
_entry.id   a7cd2a9b7a43e2144b4416c73b13cf39
#
_cell.length_a   1.000
_cell.length_b   1.000
_cell.length_c   1.000
_cell.angle_alpha   90.00
_cell.angle_beta   90.00
_cell.angle_gamma   90.00
#
_symmetry.space_group_name_H-M   'P 1'
#
loop_
_entity.id
_entity.type
_entity.pdbx_description
1 polymer ?
#
loop_
_entity_poly.entity_id
_entity_poly.type
_entity_poly.pdbx_seq_one_letter_code
_entity_poly.pdbx_strand_id
1 'polypeptide(L)'
;PSNQEISELAELMDAQINRWWLDASFYGLYPEKLVDFFGADLQRVVLPGDMELLKVDSDFVGINYYSDAFIGVPRPEDRPACDGGPFPFPHRANETPPSPLTDMGWPVTPEGIKDLVLRVKRDWPSIDDIAITENGAAYPEGPDASGEVNDARRCDYMASHIANIEEAIALGAPVKSYFAWSLLDNFEWAEGYQKRFGIVHVDFETQKRTLKNSAKLYSAIIAANTAVSEWQQA
;
A
#
# COMPACT_ATOMS: atom_id res chain seq x y z
N PRO A 1 -22.53 8.46 -15.26
CA PRO A 1 -21.37 7.97 -15.94
C PRO A 1 -21.54 6.49 -16.17
N SER A 2 -21.14 6.03 -17.33
CA SER A 2 -21.18 4.60 -17.61
C SER A 2 -20.11 3.92 -16.74
N ASN A 3 -20.33 2.67 -16.31
CA ASN A 3 -19.32 1.86 -15.66
C ASN A 3 -18.02 1.79 -16.49
N GLN A 4 -18.10 2.03 -17.78
CA GLN A 4 -17.00 2.06 -18.71
C GLN A 4 -16.04 3.25 -18.49
N GLU A 5 -16.57 4.47 -18.27
CA GLU A 5 -15.73 5.65 -18.01
C GLU A 5 -14.93 5.50 -16.70
N ILE A 6 -15.57 4.92 -15.66
CA ILE A 6 -14.87 4.65 -14.39
C ILE A 6 -13.78 3.58 -14.61
N SER A 7 -14.07 2.53 -15.38
CA SER A 7 -13.11 1.47 -15.68
C SER A 7 -11.90 2.01 -16.44
N GLU A 8 -12.13 2.83 -17.46
CA GLU A 8 -11.06 3.45 -18.25
C GLU A 8 -10.16 4.37 -17.40
N LEU A 9 -10.77 5.13 -16.48
CA LEU A 9 -10.01 5.97 -15.54
C LEU A 9 -9.21 5.12 -14.55
N ALA A 10 -9.81 4.06 -13.98
CA ALA A 10 -9.12 3.16 -13.06
C ALA A 10 -7.92 2.47 -13.74
N GLU A 11 -8.08 2.04 -15.00
CA GLU A 11 -6.99 1.46 -15.78
C GLU A 11 -5.87 2.47 -16.07
N LEU A 12 -6.20 3.73 -16.31
CA LEU A 12 -5.23 4.80 -16.51
C LEU A 12 -4.47 5.11 -15.20
N MET A 13 -5.19 5.16 -14.08
CA MET A 13 -4.61 5.33 -12.75
C MET A 13 -3.66 4.18 -12.41
N ASP A 14 -4.08 2.95 -12.66
CA ASP A 14 -3.25 1.77 -12.47
C ASP A 14 -2.01 1.78 -13.36
N ALA A 15 -2.17 2.16 -14.61
CA ALA A 15 -1.04 2.32 -15.53
C ALA A 15 -0.02 3.33 -14.98
N GLN A 16 -0.46 4.44 -14.39
CA GLN A 16 0.40 5.47 -13.81
C GLN A 16 1.05 5.04 -12.49
N ILE A 17 0.27 4.43 -11.57
CA ILE A 17 0.75 4.14 -10.22
C ILE A 17 1.62 2.88 -10.18
N ASN A 18 1.20 1.83 -10.91
CA ASN A 18 1.80 0.52 -10.80
C ASN A 18 2.58 0.12 -12.06
N ARG A 19 1.90 0.10 -13.22
CA ARG A 19 2.46 -0.47 -14.44
C ARG A 19 3.57 0.38 -15.04
N TRP A 20 3.55 1.69 -14.84
CA TRP A 20 4.64 2.58 -15.26
C TRP A 20 6.01 2.08 -14.78
N TRP A 21 6.07 1.63 -13.54
CA TRP A 21 7.30 1.14 -12.92
C TRP A 21 7.55 -0.32 -13.26
N LEU A 22 6.55 -1.18 -13.09
CA LEU A 22 6.72 -2.61 -13.26
C LEU A 22 6.90 -3.01 -14.74
N ASP A 23 6.12 -2.44 -15.66
CA ASP A 23 6.29 -2.76 -17.08
C ASP A 23 7.65 -2.28 -17.61
N ALA A 24 8.11 -1.09 -17.19
CA ALA A 24 9.43 -0.59 -17.55
C ALA A 24 10.56 -1.50 -17.01
N SER A 25 10.46 -1.89 -15.73
CA SER A 25 11.51 -2.68 -15.07
C SER A 25 11.57 -4.14 -15.57
N PHE A 26 10.42 -4.78 -15.83
CA PHE A 26 10.36 -6.20 -16.17
C PHE A 26 10.22 -6.48 -17.67
N TYR A 27 9.56 -5.58 -18.40
CA TYR A 27 9.34 -5.75 -19.85
C TYR A 27 10.16 -4.80 -20.71
N GLY A 28 10.73 -3.74 -20.14
CA GLY A 28 11.45 -2.70 -20.89
C GLY A 28 10.49 -1.90 -21.79
N LEU A 29 9.28 -1.64 -21.32
CA LEU A 29 8.28 -0.85 -22.05
C LEU A 29 7.38 -0.08 -21.08
N TYR A 30 6.80 1.02 -21.54
CA TYR A 30 5.77 1.74 -20.81
C TYR A 30 4.37 1.23 -21.18
N PRO A 31 3.38 1.33 -20.26
CA PRO A 31 1.99 0.98 -20.56
C PRO A 31 1.45 1.76 -21.76
N GLU A 32 0.85 1.07 -22.74
CA GLU A 32 0.33 1.67 -23.97
C GLU A 32 -0.59 2.86 -23.72
N LYS A 33 -1.51 2.75 -22.72
CA LYS A 33 -2.41 3.85 -22.34
C LYS A 33 -1.69 5.13 -21.94
N LEU A 34 -0.54 5.04 -21.29
CA LEU A 34 0.25 6.21 -20.93
C LEU A 34 1.09 6.72 -22.09
N VAL A 35 1.59 5.83 -22.93
CA VAL A 35 2.26 6.21 -24.18
C VAL A 35 1.29 7.02 -25.06
N ASP A 36 0.05 6.57 -25.20
CA ASP A 36 -0.99 7.27 -25.96
C ASP A 36 -1.38 8.60 -25.29
N PHE A 37 -1.50 8.61 -23.95
CA PHE A 37 -1.87 9.80 -23.20
C PHE A 37 -0.82 10.92 -23.28
N PHE A 38 0.46 10.58 -23.10
CA PHE A 38 1.56 11.56 -23.14
C PHE A 38 2.04 11.86 -24.56
N GLY A 39 1.85 10.94 -25.50
CA GLY A 39 2.14 11.13 -26.91
C GLY A 39 3.55 11.68 -27.20
N ALA A 40 3.60 12.81 -27.91
CA ALA A 40 4.86 13.45 -28.29
C ALA A 40 5.70 13.94 -27.10
N ASP A 41 5.11 14.20 -25.94
CA ASP A 41 5.85 14.66 -24.77
C ASP A 41 6.73 13.53 -24.21
N LEU A 42 6.20 12.31 -24.16
CA LEU A 42 6.99 11.14 -23.76
C LEU A 42 8.10 10.85 -24.78
N GLN A 43 7.78 10.92 -26.08
CA GLN A 43 8.76 10.68 -27.15
C GLN A 43 9.95 11.65 -27.14
N ARG A 44 9.78 12.85 -26.59
CA ARG A 44 10.87 13.84 -26.48
C ARG A 44 11.84 13.54 -25.34
N VAL A 45 11.42 12.82 -24.32
CA VAL A 45 12.23 12.57 -23.12
C VAL A 45 12.80 11.16 -23.08
N VAL A 46 12.16 10.19 -23.73
CA VAL A 46 12.66 8.82 -23.85
C VAL A 46 13.65 8.74 -25.01
N LEU A 47 14.89 8.42 -24.71
CA LEU A 47 15.96 8.30 -25.69
C LEU A 47 16.13 6.86 -26.20
N PRO A 48 16.71 6.66 -27.38
CA PRO A 48 17.07 5.33 -27.85
C PRO A 48 17.99 4.61 -26.86
N GLY A 49 17.63 3.42 -26.44
CA GLY A 49 18.35 2.61 -25.46
C GLY A 49 17.87 2.75 -24.02
N ASP A 50 17.00 3.72 -23.70
CA ASP A 50 16.51 3.91 -22.31
C ASP A 50 15.72 2.70 -21.84
N MET A 51 14.86 2.15 -22.70
CA MET A 51 13.99 1.03 -22.30
C MET A 51 14.79 -0.26 -22.04
N GLU A 52 15.89 -0.47 -22.76
CA GLU A 52 16.83 -1.56 -22.48
C GLU A 52 17.58 -1.35 -21.16
N LEU A 53 17.90 -0.10 -20.80
CA LEU A 53 18.54 0.24 -19.52
C LEU A 53 17.59 0.10 -18.33
N LEU A 54 16.31 0.39 -18.53
CA LEU A 54 15.29 0.26 -17.47
C LEU A 54 14.95 -1.18 -17.14
N LYS A 55 15.08 -2.07 -18.12
CA LYS A 55 14.83 -3.49 -17.91
C LYS A 55 15.94 -4.09 -17.07
N VAL A 56 15.58 -4.52 -15.87
CA VAL A 56 16.52 -5.05 -14.86
C VAL A 56 16.13 -6.47 -14.46
N ASP A 57 17.15 -7.23 -14.07
CA ASP A 57 16.97 -8.51 -13.39
C ASP A 57 17.01 -8.23 -11.87
N SER A 58 15.86 -8.29 -11.24
CA SER A 58 15.69 -7.90 -9.83
C SER A 58 15.61 -9.14 -8.95
N ASP A 59 16.28 -9.10 -7.79
CA ASP A 59 16.25 -10.19 -6.82
C ASP A 59 14.89 -10.33 -6.14
N PHE A 60 14.16 -9.22 -5.97
CA PHE A 60 12.81 -9.21 -5.40
C PHE A 60 12.04 -7.94 -5.80
N VAL A 61 10.73 -7.96 -5.58
CA VAL A 61 9.86 -6.76 -5.68
C VAL A 61 9.35 -6.37 -4.29
N GLY A 62 9.62 -5.13 -3.90
CA GLY A 62 9.08 -4.53 -2.67
C GLY A 62 7.73 -3.89 -2.92
N ILE A 63 6.74 -4.21 -2.08
CA ILE A 63 5.40 -3.66 -2.15
C ILE A 63 5.07 -2.93 -0.85
N ASN A 64 4.70 -1.65 -0.96
CA ASN A 64 4.08 -0.89 0.11
C ASN A 64 2.57 -0.90 -0.13
N TYR A 65 1.81 -1.48 0.79
CA TYR A 65 0.36 -1.54 0.69
C TYR A 65 -0.29 -1.05 1.98
N TYR A 66 -1.22 -0.12 1.86
CA TYR A 66 -1.98 0.42 2.99
C TYR A 66 -3.49 0.30 2.82
N SER A 67 -3.98 0.50 1.59
CA SER A 67 -5.39 0.43 1.24
C SER A 67 -5.57 0.38 -0.26
N ASP A 68 -6.76 -0.02 -0.70
CA ASP A 68 -7.17 0.16 -2.10
C ASP A 68 -7.49 1.63 -2.39
N ALA A 69 -7.23 2.04 -3.62
CA ALA A 69 -7.70 3.31 -4.15
C ALA A 69 -9.08 3.13 -4.81
N PHE A 70 -10.06 3.89 -4.34
CA PHE A 70 -11.41 3.92 -4.93
C PHE A 70 -11.50 5.11 -5.88
N ILE A 71 -11.77 4.84 -7.14
CA ILE A 71 -11.82 5.84 -8.19
C ILE A 71 -13.27 6.27 -8.42
N GLY A 72 -13.52 7.58 -8.27
CA GLY A 72 -14.78 8.20 -8.58
C GLY A 72 -14.74 8.92 -9.93
N VAL A 73 -15.91 9.24 -10.45
CA VAL A 73 -16.02 10.05 -11.66
C VAL A 73 -15.58 11.48 -11.39
N PRO A 74 -14.68 12.04 -12.20
CA PRO A 74 -14.28 13.41 -12.06
C PRO A 74 -15.48 14.35 -12.27
N ARG A 75 -15.57 15.39 -11.46
CA ARG A 75 -16.52 16.48 -11.64
C ARG A 75 -15.91 17.55 -12.54
N PRO A 76 -16.73 18.45 -13.13
CA PRO A 76 -16.21 19.56 -13.94
C PRO A 76 -15.20 20.46 -13.22
N GLU A 77 -15.30 20.55 -11.88
CA GLU A 77 -14.39 21.30 -11.03
C GLU A 77 -13.11 20.55 -10.65
N ASP A 78 -13.07 19.23 -10.83
CA ASP A 78 -11.87 18.42 -10.59
C ASP A 78 -10.88 18.73 -11.71
N ARG A 79 -9.84 19.48 -11.40
CA ARG A 79 -8.79 19.80 -12.37
C ARG A 79 -7.79 18.68 -12.48
N PRO A 80 -7.18 18.48 -13.66
CA PRO A 80 -5.94 17.72 -13.73
C PRO A 80 -4.97 18.32 -12.72
N ALA A 81 -4.28 17.49 -11.98
CA ALA A 81 -3.26 17.93 -11.03
C ALA A 81 -2.02 18.45 -11.80
N CYS A 82 -2.23 19.50 -12.63
CA CYS A 82 -1.18 20.14 -13.43
C CYS A 82 -0.17 20.90 -12.57
N ASP A 83 -0.44 21.06 -11.27
CA ASP A 83 0.38 21.85 -10.33
C ASP A 83 1.39 20.97 -9.57
N GLY A 84 1.89 19.89 -10.19
CA GLY A 84 2.89 19.02 -9.59
C GLY A 84 2.32 17.84 -8.78
N GLY A 85 1.04 17.58 -8.85
CA GLY A 85 0.42 16.37 -8.34
C GLY A 85 0.84 15.14 -9.14
N PRO A 86 0.77 13.93 -8.56
CA PRO A 86 1.25 12.72 -9.20
C PRO A 86 0.42 12.27 -10.42
N PHE A 87 -0.76 12.86 -10.64
CA PHE A 87 -1.68 12.45 -11.69
C PHE A 87 -2.01 13.58 -12.65
N PRO A 88 -1.60 13.50 -13.92
CA PRO A 88 -1.81 14.54 -14.91
C PRO A 88 -3.21 14.52 -15.55
N PHE A 89 -4.12 13.70 -15.07
CA PHE A 89 -5.49 13.58 -15.58
C PHE A 89 -6.52 13.82 -14.48
N PRO A 90 -7.73 14.34 -14.83
CA PRO A 90 -8.79 14.53 -13.86
C PRO A 90 -9.16 13.18 -13.21
N HIS A 91 -9.10 13.14 -11.90
CA HIS A 91 -9.54 11.99 -11.12
C HIS A 91 -10.20 12.46 -9.84
N ARG A 92 -11.06 11.65 -9.31
CA ARG A 92 -11.62 11.81 -7.97
C ARG A 92 -11.27 10.60 -7.14
N ALA A 93 -10.49 10.83 -6.09
CA ALA A 93 -10.33 9.82 -5.07
C ALA A 93 -11.56 9.84 -4.16
N ASN A 94 -12.15 8.68 -3.94
CA ASN A 94 -13.08 8.36 -2.87
C ASN A 94 -14.49 9.01 -2.90
N GLU A 95 -15.43 8.33 -3.49
CA GLU A 95 -16.75 8.26 -2.89
C GLU A 95 -16.67 7.18 -1.81
N THR A 96 -17.03 7.55 -0.59
CA THR A 96 -16.90 6.84 0.69
C THR A 96 -16.75 5.31 0.56
N PRO A 97 -15.59 4.75 0.85
CA PRO A 97 -15.43 3.31 0.84
C PRO A 97 -16.32 2.67 1.91
N PRO A 98 -16.87 1.48 1.68
CA PRO A 98 -17.80 0.82 2.60
C PRO A 98 -17.12 0.26 3.86
N SER A 99 -15.79 0.37 3.99
CA SER A 99 -14.99 -0.19 5.08
C SER A 99 -14.65 0.84 6.15
N PRO A 100 -14.30 0.44 7.39
CA PRO A 100 -13.84 1.37 8.39
C PRO A 100 -12.59 2.12 7.90
N LEU A 101 -12.42 3.36 8.38
CA LEU A 101 -11.28 4.21 8.03
C LEU A 101 -10.21 4.18 9.12
N THR A 102 -8.95 4.27 8.70
CA THR A 102 -7.82 4.57 9.58
C THR A 102 -7.83 6.04 10.00
N ASP A 103 -6.94 6.43 10.88
CA ASP A 103 -6.77 7.85 11.28
C ASP A 103 -6.23 8.74 10.14
N MET A 104 -5.68 8.14 9.08
CA MET A 104 -5.32 8.82 7.84
C MET A 104 -6.53 9.05 6.91
N GLY A 105 -7.72 8.52 7.26
CA GLY A 105 -8.88 8.51 6.37
C GLY A 105 -8.79 7.45 5.27
N TRP A 106 -7.84 6.52 5.35
CA TRP A 106 -7.69 5.44 4.38
C TRP A 106 -8.60 4.26 4.73
N PRO A 107 -9.26 3.64 3.74
CA PRO A 107 -10.10 2.47 3.98
C PRO A 107 -9.28 1.25 4.39
N VAL A 108 -9.87 0.41 5.21
CA VAL A 108 -9.28 -0.88 5.60
C VAL A 108 -9.75 -1.94 4.63
N THR A 109 -8.88 -2.38 3.73
CA THR A 109 -9.19 -3.28 2.60
C THR A 109 -8.21 -4.47 2.57
N PRO A 110 -8.32 -5.40 3.51
CA PRO A 110 -7.34 -6.49 3.63
C PRO A 110 -7.35 -7.46 2.42
N GLU A 111 -8.45 -7.59 1.70
CA GLU A 111 -8.53 -8.41 0.50
C GLU A 111 -7.68 -7.85 -0.65
N GLY A 112 -7.51 -6.53 -0.69
CA GLY A 112 -6.76 -5.85 -1.74
C GLY A 112 -5.28 -6.25 -1.79
N ILE A 113 -4.64 -6.52 -0.64
CA ILE A 113 -3.23 -6.98 -0.64
C ILE A 113 -3.10 -8.37 -1.26
N LYS A 114 -4.08 -9.26 -1.04
CA LYS A 114 -4.13 -10.58 -1.69
C LYS A 114 -4.27 -10.45 -3.19
N ASP A 115 -5.25 -9.64 -3.62
CA ASP A 115 -5.52 -9.42 -5.04
C ASP A 115 -4.32 -8.79 -5.74
N LEU A 116 -3.63 -7.85 -5.08
CA LEU A 116 -2.43 -7.20 -5.60
C LEU A 116 -1.29 -8.19 -5.83
N VAL A 117 -0.92 -9.01 -4.84
CA VAL A 117 0.22 -9.94 -4.98
C VAL A 117 -0.08 -11.07 -5.97
N LEU A 118 -1.33 -11.54 -6.04
CA LEU A 118 -1.77 -12.50 -7.07
C LEU A 118 -1.74 -11.89 -8.46
N ARG A 119 -2.11 -10.62 -8.58
CA ARG A 119 -1.99 -9.86 -9.82
C ARG A 119 -0.54 -9.70 -10.25
N VAL A 120 0.37 -9.33 -9.32
CA VAL A 120 1.81 -9.22 -9.62
C VAL A 120 2.33 -10.54 -10.18
N LYS A 121 2.01 -11.66 -9.55
CA LYS A 121 2.37 -12.99 -10.05
C LYS A 121 1.83 -13.28 -11.45
N ARG A 122 0.58 -12.89 -11.73
CA ARG A 122 -0.08 -13.13 -13.02
C ARG A 122 0.50 -12.26 -14.13
N ASP A 123 0.66 -10.95 -13.86
CA ASP A 123 1.02 -9.95 -14.87
C ASP A 123 2.53 -9.85 -15.08
N TRP A 124 3.36 -10.21 -14.10
CA TRP A 124 4.83 -10.24 -14.18
C TRP A 124 5.37 -11.59 -13.67
N PRO A 125 5.17 -12.68 -14.43
CA PRO A 125 5.46 -14.04 -13.98
C PRO A 125 6.95 -14.34 -13.74
N SER A 126 7.85 -13.48 -14.14
CA SER A 126 9.28 -13.56 -13.83
C SER A 126 9.60 -13.15 -12.39
N ILE A 127 8.67 -12.52 -11.68
CA ILE A 127 8.83 -12.17 -10.26
C ILE A 127 8.59 -13.43 -9.44
N ASP A 128 9.62 -13.91 -8.78
CA ASP A 128 9.61 -15.11 -7.95
C ASP A 128 9.85 -14.83 -6.44
N ASP A 129 10.05 -13.56 -6.09
CA ASP A 129 10.16 -13.09 -4.72
C ASP A 129 9.45 -11.72 -4.56
N ILE A 130 8.49 -11.68 -3.63
CA ILE A 130 7.78 -10.47 -3.23
C ILE A 130 8.02 -10.23 -1.75
N ALA A 131 8.47 -9.03 -1.41
CA ALA A 131 8.54 -8.51 -0.05
C ALA A 131 7.41 -7.49 0.16
N ILE A 132 6.55 -7.70 1.17
CA ILE A 132 5.70 -6.62 1.66
C ILE A 132 6.57 -5.72 2.53
N THR A 133 7.08 -4.65 1.94
CA THR A 133 8.05 -3.77 2.58
C THR A 133 7.41 -2.79 3.54
N GLU A 134 6.12 -2.49 3.35
CA GLU A 134 5.33 -1.71 4.29
C GLU A 134 3.86 -2.13 4.25
N ASN A 135 3.28 -2.36 5.43
CA ASN A 135 1.85 -2.50 5.64
C ASN A 135 1.51 -2.10 7.08
N GLY A 136 0.54 -1.23 7.26
CA GLY A 136 0.18 -0.71 8.58
C GLY A 136 -0.93 0.33 8.55
N ALA A 137 -1.31 0.79 9.73
CA ALA A 137 -2.37 1.77 9.90
C ALA A 137 -2.06 2.76 11.02
N ALA A 138 -2.40 4.02 10.81
CA ALA A 138 -2.36 5.02 11.86
C ALA A 138 -3.62 4.94 12.72
N TYR A 139 -3.41 4.90 14.04
CA TYR A 139 -4.47 5.05 15.04
C TYR A 139 -3.94 5.80 16.27
N PRO A 140 -4.78 6.66 16.93
CA PRO A 140 -4.31 7.60 17.94
C PRO A 140 -4.13 7.00 19.35
N GLU A 141 -4.37 5.68 19.55
CA GLU A 141 -4.33 5.07 20.88
C GLU A 141 -2.96 5.27 21.55
N GLY A 142 -3.02 5.80 22.78
CA GLY A 142 -1.89 5.98 23.67
C GLY A 142 -2.03 5.18 24.96
N PRO A 143 -1.05 5.30 25.89
CA PRO A 143 -1.08 4.62 27.16
C PRO A 143 -2.33 5.01 28.01
N ASP A 144 -2.97 4.02 28.58
CA ASP A 144 -4.04 4.19 29.56
C ASP A 144 -3.48 4.48 30.97
N ALA A 145 -4.36 4.47 31.97
CA ALA A 145 -3.98 4.74 33.37
C ALA A 145 -3.04 3.67 33.96
N SER A 146 -3.01 2.45 33.40
CA SER A 146 -2.06 1.39 33.75
C SER A 146 -0.72 1.50 33.03
N GLY A 147 -0.66 2.35 32.01
CA GLY A 147 0.49 2.53 31.14
C GLY A 147 0.51 1.56 29.95
N GLU A 148 -0.55 0.80 29.73
CA GLU A 148 -0.70 -0.10 28.57
C GLU A 148 -1.32 0.61 27.38
N VAL A 149 -0.98 0.16 26.15
CA VAL A 149 -1.56 0.68 24.92
C VAL A 149 -2.38 -0.40 24.24
N ASN A 150 -3.69 -0.28 24.37
CA ASN A 150 -4.65 -1.18 23.72
C ASN A 150 -5.05 -0.60 22.34
N ASP A 151 -4.40 -1.04 21.30
CA ASP A 151 -4.63 -0.63 19.91
C ASP A 151 -5.35 -1.75 19.11
N ALA A 152 -6.52 -2.16 19.60
CA ALA A 152 -7.29 -3.27 19.01
C ALA A 152 -7.54 -3.11 17.51
N ARG A 153 -7.85 -1.88 17.04
CA ARG A 153 -8.07 -1.62 15.61
C ARG A 153 -6.83 -1.92 14.75
N ARG A 154 -5.61 -1.64 15.28
CA ARG A 154 -4.37 -1.99 14.58
C ARG A 154 -4.11 -3.50 14.63
N CYS A 155 -4.49 -4.16 15.72
CA CYS A 155 -4.45 -5.62 15.78
C CYS A 155 -5.34 -6.25 14.71
N ASP A 156 -6.59 -5.79 14.58
CA ASP A 156 -7.54 -6.28 13.56
C ASP A 156 -7.04 -6.01 12.14
N TYR A 157 -6.51 -4.80 11.89
CA TYR A 157 -5.91 -4.45 10.62
C TYR A 157 -4.76 -5.41 10.26
N MET A 158 -3.82 -5.59 11.17
CA MET A 158 -2.64 -6.44 10.96
C MET A 158 -3.04 -7.91 10.75
N ALA A 159 -3.89 -8.44 11.61
CA ALA A 159 -4.32 -9.84 11.54
C ALA A 159 -5.03 -10.13 10.20
N SER A 160 -5.96 -9.26 9.78
CA SER A 160 -6.71 -9.45 8.54
C SER A 160 -5.83 -9.34 7.29
N HIS A 161 -4.88 -8.39 7.24
CA HIS A 161 -3.96 -8.27 6.11
C HIS A 161 -3.00 -9.45 6.01
N ILE A 162 -2.42 -9.89 7.14
CA ILE A 162 -1.51 -11.06 7.15
C ILE A 162 -2.27 -12.34 6.76
N ALA A 163 -3.51 -12.53 7.22
CA ALA A 163 -4.33 -13.67 6.80
C ALA A 163 -4.57 -13.69 5.28
N ASN A 164 -4.83 -12.52 4.68
CA ASN A 164 -4.99 -12.42 3.22
C ASN A 164 -3.67 -12.66 2.45
N ILE A 165 -2.53 -12.27 3.02
CA ILE A 165 -1.21 -12.63 2.46
C ILE A 165 -1.01 -14.15 2.52
N GLU A 166 -1.36 -14.79 3.63
CA GLU A 166 -1.25 -16.25 3.79
C GLU A 166 -2.13 -16.99 2.78
N GLU A 167 -3.37 -16.54 2.56
CA GLU A 167 -4.22 -17.06 1.49
C GLU A 167 -3.58 -16.88 0.10
N ALA A 168 -2.99 -15.72 -0.18
CA ALA A 168 -2.31 -15.49 -1.46
C ALA A 168 -1.11 -16.44 -1.65
N ILE A 169 -0.33 -16.70 -0.59
CA ILE A 169 0.76 -17.67 -0.61
C ILE A 169 0.23 -19.08 -0.91
N ALA A 170 -0.89 -19.48 -0.27
CA ALA A 170 -1.53 -20.78 -0.53
C ALA A 170 -2.00 -20.91 -2.00
N LEU A 171 -2.38 -19.79 -2.64
CA LEU A 171 -2.71 -19.69 -4.07
C LEU A 171 -1.48 -19.54 -4.96
N GLY A 172 -0.28 -19.58 -4.37
CA GLY A 172 1.01 -19.62 -5.03
C GLY A 172 1.62 -18.23 -5.31
N ALA A 173 1.18 -17.16 -4.66
CA ALA A 173 1.91 -15.89 -4.71
C ALA A 173 3.30 -16.05 -4.05
N PRO A 174 4.39 -15.55 -4.66
CA PRO A 174 5.74 -15.75 -4.15
C PRO A 174 6.12 -14.73 -3.06
N VAL A 175 5.25 -14.51 -2.07
CA VAL A 175 5.54 -13.60 -0.97
C VAL A 175 6.47 -14.32 0.02
N LYS A 176 7.63 -13.71 0.30
CA LYS A 176 8.68 -14.27 1.17
C LYS A 176 8.87 -13.50 2.47
N SER A 177 8.49 -12.24 2.52
CA SER A 177 8.69 -11.41 3.70
C SER A 177 7.61 -10.36 3.88
N TYR A 178 7.41 -9.97 5.14
CA TYR A 178 6.44 -8.94 5.53
C TYR A 178 7.06 -8.05 6.61
N PHE A 179 6.93 -6.75 6.44
CA PHE A 179 7.39 -5.73 7.36
C PHE A 179 6.22 -4.81 7.75
N ALA A 180 5.94 -4.78 9.04
CA ALA A 180 4.93 -3.87 9.57
C ALA A 180 5.43 -2.41 9.53
N TRP A 181 4.64 -1.50 8.98
CA TRP A 181 4.87 -0.07 9.08
C TRP A 181 4.07 0.50 10.25
N SER A 182 4.75 0.96 11.30
CA SER A 182 6.18 1.01 11.52
C SER A 182 6.54 0.44 12.89
N LEU A 183 7.84 0.24 13.16
CA LEU A 183 8.28 -0.24 14.48
C LEU A 183 7.93 0.76 15.58
N LEU A 184 8.31 2.03 15.40
CA LEU A 184 8.12 3.11 16.38
C LEU A 184 7.17 4.17 15.81
N ASP A 185 6.35 4.80 16.66
CA ASP A 185 5.74 6.07 16.26
C ASP A 185 6.86 7.05 15.87
N ASN A 186 6.72 7.69 14.72
CA ASN A 186 7.74 8.53 14.12
C ASN A 186 7.15 9.78 13.45
N PHE A 187 7.97 10.52 12.72
CA PHE A 187 7.57 11.67 11.92
C PHE A 187 6.94 11.20 10.60
N GLU A 188 5.62 11.42 10.46
CA GLU A 188 4.84 10.99 9.29
C GLU A 188 4.73 12.14 8.28
N TRP A 189 5.81 12.45 7.60
CA TRP A 189 5.88 13.43 6.51
C TRP A 189 5.06 14.72 6.77
N ALA A 190 4.06 15.02 5.94
CA ALA A 190 3.22 16.21 6.06
C ALA A 190 2.34 16.22 7.34
N GLU A 191 2.07 15.06 7.91
CA GLU A 191 1.27 14.89 9.13
C GLU A 191 2.09 15.12 10.42
N GLY A 192 3.43 15.23 10.30
CA GLY A 192 4.31 15.42 11.44
C GLY A 192 4.23 14.26 12.44
N TYR A 193 4.07 14.56 13.72
CA TYR A 193 3.98 13.56 14.78
C TYR A 193 2.54 13.20 15.19
N GLN A 194 1.54 13.67 14.45
CA GLN A 194 0.14 13.46 14.80
C GLN A 194 -0.36 12.06 14.44
N LYS A 195 0.13 11.49 13.35
CA LYS A 195 -0.26 10.16 12.88
C LYS A 195 0.69 9.10 13.41
N ARG A 196 0.12 8.10 14.08
CA ARG A 196 0.90 7.10 14.83
C ARG A 196 0.77 5.73 14.18
N PHE A 197 1.75 5.35 13.39
CA PHE A 197 1.81 4.05 12.73
C PHE A 197 2.52 2.97 13.55
N GLY A 198 3.35 3.39 14.52
CA GLY A 198 4.20 2.46 15.27
C GLY A 198 3.42 1.35 15.97
N ILE A 199 3.99 0.16 16.01
CA ILE A 199 3.57 -0.91 16.95
C ILE A 199 4.14 -0.68 18.34
N VAL A 200 5.07 0.26 18.48
CA VAL A 200 5.59 0.78 19.76
C VAL A 200 5.23 2.25 19.86
N HIS A 201 4.50 2.59 20.92
CA HIS A 201 4.19 3.98 21.25
C HIS A 201 5.43 4.74 21.72
N VAL A 202 5.64 5.93 21.18
CA VAL A 202 6.70 6.86 21.60
C VAL A 202 6.06 8.09 22.25
N ASP A 203 6.38 8.32 23.51
CA ASP A 203 6.16 9.61 24.12
C ASP A 203 7.26 10.57 23.62
N PHE A 204 6.90 11.51 22.77
CA PHE A 204 7.89 12.38 22.11
C PHE A 204 8.56 13.38 23.05
N GLU A 205 7.97 13.66 24.24
CA GLU A 205 8.57 14.54 25.23
C GLU A 205 9.58 13.80 26.09
N THR A 206 9.19 12.65 26.65
CA THR A 206 10.02 11.87 27.58
C THR A 206 10.89 10.83 26.87
N GLN A 207 10.61 10.56 25.62
CA GLN A 207 11.23 9.49 24.81
C GLN A 207 10.98 8.08 25.36
N LYS A 208 9.98 7.90 26.22
CA LYS A 208 9.55 6.59 26.69
C LYS A 208 8.92 5.80 25.55
N ARG A 209 9.31 4.54 25.42
CA ARG A 209 8.75 3.57 24.48
C ARG A 209 7.88 2.58 25.23
N THR A 210 6.67 2.34 24.71
CA THR A 210 5.71 1.38 25.29
C THR A 210 5.22 0.47 24.19
N LEU A 211 5.40 -0.85 24.34
CA LEU A 211 4.87 -1.83 23.40
C LEU A 211 3.35 -1.71 23.35
N LYS A 212 2.80 -1.62 22.14
CA LYS A 212 1.36 -1.71 21.92
C LYS A 212 0.91 -3.18 21.85
N ASN A 213 -0.38 -3.42 21.93
CA ASN A 213 -0.90 -4.77 21.80
C ASN A 213 -0.62 -5.35 20.41
N SER A 214 -0.61 -4.52 19.37
CA SER A 214 -0.19 -4.91 18.02
C SER A 214 1.26 -5.42 17.94
N ALA A 215 2.17 -4.93 18.78
CA ALA A 215 3.53 -5.47 18.85
C ALA A 215 3.55 -6.89 19.44
N LYS A 216 2.72 -7.12 20.46
CA LYS A 216 2.59 -8.46 21.08
C LYS A 216 1.97 -9.45 20.07
N LEU A 217 0.92 -9.03 19.35
CA LEU A 217 0.30 -9.81 18.29
C LEU A 217 1.33 -10.14 17.18
N TYR A 218 2.05 -9.14 16.69
CA TYR A 218 3.04 -9.35 15.62
C TYR A 218 4.16 -10.31 16.05
N SER A 219 4.61 -10.22 17.31
CA SER A 219 5.56 -11.18 17.89
C SER A 219 4.99 -12.60 17.92
N ALA A 220 3.71 -12.76 18.26
CA ALA A 220 3.05 -14.06 18.26
C ALA A 220 2.90 -14.65 16.85
N ILE A 221 2.56 -13.80 15.86
CA ILE A 221 2.49 -14.20 14.44
C ILE A 221 3.86 -14.69 13.95
N ILE A 222 4.93 -13.93 14.24
CA ILE A 222 6.30 -14.34 13.88
C ILE A 222 6.66 -15.69 14.52
N ALA A 223 6.34 -15.87 15.81
CA ALA A 223 6.65 -17.11 16.53
C ALA A 223 5.86 -18.32 15.99
N ALA A 224 4.62 -18.12 15.59
CA ALA A 224 3.76 -19.14 14.99
C ALA A 224 4.08 -19.39 13.51
N ASN A 225 4.70 -18.45 12.84
CA ASN A 225 4.92 -18.40 11.39
C ASN A 225 3.62 -18.59 10.58
N THR A 226 2.53 -17.97 11.08
CA THR A 226 1.20 -18.00 10.46
C THR A 226 0.34 -16.89 11.06
N ALA A 227 -0.74 -16.50 10.37
CA ALA A 227 -1.73 -15.59 10.92
C ALA A 227 -2.36 -16.14 12.21
N VAL A 228 -2.48 -15.30 13.22
CA VAL A 228 -3.15 -15.62 14.48
C VAL A 228 -4.51 -14.94 14.48
N SER A 229 -5.59 -15.75 14.40
CA SER A 229 -6.96 -15.26 14.30
C SER A 229 -7.58 -14.85 15.65
N GLU A 230 -7.06 -15.38 16.73
CA GLU A 230 -7.54 -15.05 18.09
C GLU A 230 -6.40 -14.46 18.91
N TRP A 231 -6.53 -13.18 19.19
CA TRP A 231 -5.64 -12.46 20.05
C TRP A 231 -6.23 -12.41 21.46
N GLN A 232 -5.76 -13.27 22.35
CA GLN A 232 -6.13 -13.22 23.76
C GLN A 232 -5.22 -12.22 24.47
N GLN A 233 -5.84 -11.28 25.19
CA GLN A 233 -5.14 -10.44 26.15
C GLN A 233 -4.52 -11.35 27.21
N ALA A 234 -3.20 -11.51 27.16
CA ALA A 234 -2.43 -12.19 28.20
C ALA A 234 -2.00 -11.18 29.26
#